data_6fff7f603322c72b417eb71fd44280c3
#
_entry.id   6fff7f603322c72b417eb71fd44280c3
#
_cell.length_a   1.000
_cell.length_b   1.000
_cell.length_c   1.000
_cell.angle_alpha   90.00
_cell.angle_beta   90.00
_cell.angle_gamma   90.00
#
_symmetry.space_group_name_H-M   'P 1'
#
loop_
_entity.id
_entity.type
_entity.pdbx_description
1 polymer ?
#
loop_
_entity_poly.entity_id
_entity_poly.type
_entity_poly.pdbx_seq_one_letter_code
_entity_poly.pdbx_strand_id
1 'polypeptide(L)'
;VLDGLVFLFSAVDGVEPQSETNWRLADNYKVPRIGFVNKMDRQGSNFQMVCNQVKEMLGSNAVQIVLPIGEEADFKGIVDLIKNRAIIWHEESMGSTFDIVDIPENLKEEAKKYRGLLIEEVASYDDNLLEKYMEDEESITEEEINSALRAAVMDMAIIPMICGSAFKNKGVQFLLDAVC
;
A
#
# COMPACT_ATOMS: atom_id res chain seq x y z
N VAL A 1 14.46 20.13 4.06
CA VAL A 1 13.93 19.89 2.73
C VAL A 1 13.84 18.38 2.54
N LEU A 2 12.63 17.87 2.32
CA LEU A 2 12.38 16.44 2.08
C LEU A 2 11.80 16.31 0.67
N ASP A 3 12.29 15.35 -0.12
CA ASP A 3 11.77 15.03 -1.44
C ASP A 3 10.60 14.04 -1.35
N GLY A 4 10.50 13.30 -0.25
CA GLY A 4 9.44 12.36 0.04
C GLY A 4 9.47 11.91 1.49
N LEU A 5 8.42 11.26 1.95
CA LEU A 5 8.23 10.80 3.32
C LEU A 5 7.62 9.41 3.36
N VAL A 6 8.15 8.53 4.19
CA VAL A 6 7.48 7.32 4.63
C VAL A 6 6.81 7.61 5.95
N PHE A 7 5.48 7.57 5.97
CA PHE A 7 4.70 7.81 7.17
C PHE A 7 4.30 6.49 7.82
N LEU A 8 4.68 6.30 9.09
CA LEU A 8 4.42 5.07 9.83
C LEU A 8 3.15 5.18 10.65
N PHE A 9 2.25 4.21 10.46
CA PHE A 9 1.08 3.99 11.29
C PHE A 9 1.20 2.68 12.06
N SER A 10 0.55 2.57 13.19
CA SER A 10 0.37 1.30 13.90
C SER A 10 -0.88 0.59 13.37
N ALA A 11 -0.77 -0.68 13.02
CA ALA A 11 -1.91 -1.49 12.62
C ALA A 11 -2.93 -1.71 13.75
N VAL A 12 -2.52 -1.51 15.01
CA VAL A 12 -3.35 -1.67 16.21
C VAL A 12 -3.94 -0.35 16.65
N ASP A 13 -3.10 0.71 16.73
CA ASP A 13 -3.49 2.00 17.30
C ASP A 13 -4.11 2.93 16.25
N GLY A 14 -3.82 2.69 14.97
CA GLY A 14 -4.34 3.49 13.85
C GLY A 14 -3.74 4.89 13.76
N VAL A 15 -4.58 5.86 13.42
CA VAL A 15 -4.21 7.28 13.34
C VAL A 15 -4.29 7.89 14.75
N GLU A 16 -3.14 8.33 15.27
CA GLU A 16 -3.01 8.96 16.57
C GLU A 16 -2.96 10.50 16.44
N PRO A 17 -3.25 11.27 17.50
CA PRO A 17 -3.19 12.75 17.46
C PRO A 17 -1.85 13.30 16.98
N GLN A 18 -0.75 12.63 17.33
CA GLN A 18 0.59 13.00 16.86
C GLN A 18 0.76 12.76 15.35
N SER A 19 0.13 11.72 14.82
CA SER A 19 0.10 11.43 13.38
C SER A 19 -0.59 12.57 12.63
N GLU A 20 -1.71 13.05 13.13
CA GLU A 20 -2.46 14.17 12.52
C GLU A 20 -1.61 15.44 12.45
N THR A 21 -0.92 15.80 13.53
CA THR A 21 -0.05 16.98 13.57
C THR A 21 1.08 16.90 12.53
N ASN A 22 1.77 15.76 12.46
CA ASN A 22 2.85 15.55 11.51
C ASN A 22 2.34 15.47 10.06
N TRP A 23 1.15 14.93 9.86
CA TRP A 23 0.50 14.87 8.54
C TRP A 23 0.20 16.25 7.99
N ARG A 24 -0.40 17.13 8.81
CA ARG A 24 -0.67 18.53 8.44
C ARG A 24 0.61 19.29 8.13
N LEU A 25 1.69 19.02 8.87
CA LEU A 25 2.99 19.63 8.59
C LEU A 25 3.51 19.20 7.21
N ALA A 26 3.40 17.91 6.87
CA ALA A 26 3.79 17.41 5.56
C ALA A 26 2.92 17.98 4.42
N ASP A 27 1.62 18.23 4.67
CA ASP A 27 0.73 18.89 3.72
C ASP A 27 1.16 20.35 3.46
N ASN A 28 1.48 21.08 4.52
CA ASN A 28 1.92 22.48 4.41
C ASN A 28 3.20 22.64 3.56
N TYR A 29 4.09 21.66 3.64
CA TYR A 29 5.33 21.65 2.85
C TYR A 29 5.18 20.89 1.52
N LYS A 30 4.00 20.40 1.18
CA LYS A 30 3.71 19.64 -0.04
C LYS A 30 4.68 18.47 -0.25
N VAL A 31 4.90 17.68 0.79
CA VAL A 31 5.81 16.52 0.74
C VAL A 31 5.04 15.28 0.31
N PRO A 32 5.36 14.68 -0.85
CA PRO A 32 4.81 13.40 -1.29
C PRO A 32 5.12 12.31 -0.27
N ARG A 33 4.21 11.33 -0.10
CA ARG A 33 4.40 10.33 0.94
C ARG A 33 3.80 8.98 0.60
N ILE A 34 4.35 7.96 1.26
CA ILE A 34 3.84 6.59 1.30
C ILE A 34 3.45 6.29 2.75
N GLY A 35 2.30 5.69 2.97
CA GLY A 35 1.88 5.19 4.28
C GLY A 35 2.33 3.75 4.48
N PHE A 36 3.03 3.48 5.58
CA PHE A 36 3.41 2.12 5.99
C PHE A 36 2.72 1.77 7.31
N VAL A 37 1.84 0.79 7.26
CA VAL A 37 1.11 0.28 8.41
C VAL A 37 1.91 -0.85 9.04
N ASN A 38 2.60 -0.54 10.12
CA ASN A 38 3.49 -1.42 10.86
C ASN A 38 2.75 -2.22 11.93
N LYS A 39 3.40 -3.23 12.48
CA LYS A 39 2.90 -4.08 13.56
C LYS A 39 1.73 -5.00 13.14
N MET A 40 1.72 -5.45 11.88
CA MET A 40 0.71 -6.39 11.39
C MET A 40 0.71 -7.75 12.11
N ASP A 41 1.81 -8.08 12.78
CA ASP A 41 1.99 -9.29 13.60
C ASP A 41 1.40 -9.20 15.02
N ARG A 42 0.86 -8.06 15.40
CA ARG A 42 0.31 -7.83 16.74
C ARG A 42 -1.16 -8.12 16.79
N GLN A 43 -1.63 -8.58 17.96
CA GLN A 43 -3.05 -8.79 18.24
C GLN A 43 -3.85 -7.49 18.08
N GLY A 44 -4.97 -7.55 17.38
CA GLY A 44 -5.81 -6.39 17.07
C GLY A 44 -5.34 -5.60 15.86
N SER A 45 -4.34 -6.09 15.10
CA SER A 45 -3.90 -5.44 13.86
C SER A 45 -5.01 -5.45 12.80
N ASN A 46 -5.20 -4.31 12.13
CA ASN A 46 -6.20 -4.18 11.06
C ASN A 46 -5.76 -3.12 10.05
N PHE A 47 -5.26 -3.58 8.91
CA PHE A 47 -4.77 -2.71 7.83
C PHE A 47 -5.89 -1.86 7.21
N GLN A 48 -7.05 -2.47 6.95
CA GLN A 48 -8.19 -1.77 6.36
C GLN A 48 -8.71 -0.63 7.27
N MET A 49 -8.76 -0.87 8.57
CA MET A 49 -9.14 0.15 9.55
C MET A 49 -8.24 1.39 9.44
N VAL A 50 -6.93 1.18 9.38
CA VAL A 50 -5.97 2.29 9.28
C VAL A 50 -6.13 3.06 7.97
N CYS A 51 -6.29 2.37 6.85
CA CYS A 51 -6.54 3.01 5.55
C CYS A 51 -7.81 3.87 5.58
N ASN A 52 -8.87 3.36 6.19
CA ASN A 52 -10.11 4.12 6.36
C ASN A 52 -9.92 5.35 7.26
N GLN A 53 -9.17 5.21 8.36
CA GLN A 53 -8.87 6.34 9.25
C GLN A 53 -8.03 7.42 8.54
N VAL A 54 -7.08 7.05 7.69
CA VAL A 54 -6.34 8.03 6.88
C VAL A 54 -7.28 8.82 5.97
N LYS A 55 -8.26 8.17 5.36
CA LYS A 55 -9.29 8.85 4.56
C LYS A 55 -10.16 9.77 5.38
N GLU A 56 -10.70 9.27 6.48
CA GLU A 56 -11.72 9.97 7.28
C GLU A 56 -11.13 11.05 8.18
N MET A 57 -10.02 10.76 8.87
CA MET A 57 -9.43 11.67 9.86
C MET A 57 -8.39 12.61 9.26
N LEU A 58 -7.62 12.16 8.26
CA LEU A 58 -6.58 12.97 7.62
C LEU A 58 -7.04 13.58 6.29
N GLY A 59 -8.24 13.23 5.80
CA GLY A 59 -8.81 13.77 4.57
C GLY A 59 -7.99 13.47 3.32
N SER A 60 -7.22 12.39 3.32
CA SER A 60 -6.29 12.03 2.25
C SER A 60 -6.76 10.79 1.49
N ASN A 61 -6.48 10.73 0.20
CA ASN A 61 -6.86 9.60 -0.64
C ASN A 61 -5.88 8.44 -0.45
N ALA A 62 -6.08 7.66 0.61
CA ALA A 62 -5.31 6.45 0.90
C ALA A 62 -5.72 5.32 -0.04
N VAL A 63 -4.79 4.83 -0.85
CA VAL A 63 -5.02 3.75 -1.81
C VAL A 63 -4.12 2.56 -1.47
N GLN A 64 -4.72 1.42 -1.24
CA GLN A 64 -3.98 0.19 -0.97
C GLN A 64 -3.28 -0.29 -2.24
N ILE A 65 -1.97 -0.50 -2.18
CA ILE A 65 -1.20 -1.15 -3.24
C ILE A 65 -0.83 -2.59 -2.88
N VAL A 66 -1.17 -3.00 -1.66
CA VAL A 66 -1.02 -4.37 -1.18
C VAL A 66 -2.26 -4.80 -0.40
N LEU A 67 -2.43 -6.12 -0.24
CA LEU A 67 -3.33 -6.72 0.76
C LEU A 67 -2.52 -7.61 1.70
N PRO A 68 -2.85 -7.69 2.99
CA PRO A 68 -2.19 -8.61 3.90
C PRO A 68 -2.60 -10.07 3.63
N ILE A 69 -1.67 -10.99 3.82
CA ILE A 69 -1.92 -12.43 3.84
C ILE A 69 -1.78 -12.92 5.27
N GLY A 70 -2.91 -13.27 5.87
CA GLY A 70 -3.02 -13.54 7.31
C GLY A 70 -3.10 -12.28 8.15
N GLU A 71 -3.47 -12.44 9.39
CA GLU A 71 -3.62 -11.38 10.37
C GLU A 71 -2.93 -11.76 11.66
N GLU A 72 -2.51 -10.78 12.44
CA GLU A 72 -1.90 -10.99 13.75
C GLU A 72 -0.71 -11.99 13.71
N ALA A 73 -0.78 -13.04 14.52
CA ALA A 73 0.26 -14.08 14.55
C ALA A 73 0.40 -14.85 13.22
N ASP A 74 -0.68 -14.90 12.43
CA ASP A 74 -0.70 -15.58 11.14
C ASP A 74 -0.29 -14.68 9.95
N PHE A 75 0.08 -13.42 10.22
CA PHE A 75 0.58 -12.51 9.19
C PHE A 75 1.89 -13.03 8.60
N LYS A 76 1.84 -13.49 7.35
CA LYS A 76 2.95 -14.17 6.68
C LYS A 76 3.38 -13.55 5.35
N GLY A 77 2.55 -12.67 4.78
CA GLY A 77 2.84 -12.14 3.46
C GLY A 77 1.94 -11.00 3.06
N ILE A 78 2.12 -10.57 1.83
CA ILE A 78 1.27 -9.57 1.16
C ILE A 78 0.92 -10.03 -0.25
N VAL A 79 -0.21 -9.56 -0.75
CA VAL A 79 -0.52 -9.54 -2.18
C VAL A 79 -0.05 -8.20 -2.74
N ASP A 80 0.85 -8.24 -3.72
CA ASP A 80 1.26 -7.09 -4.51
C ASP A 80 0.21 -6.85 -5.61
N LEU A 81 -0.60 -5.83 -5.46
CA LEU A 81 -1.71 -5.53 -6.38
C LEU A 81 -1.23 -4.96 -7.72
N ILE A 82 -0.04 -4.37 -7.77
CA ILE A 82 0.54 -3.84 -9.01
C ILE A 82 1.03 -4.99 -9.89
N LYS A 83 1.82 -5.89 -9.33
CA LYS A 83 2.39 -7.06 -10.03
C LYS A 83 1.48 -8.27 -10.06
N ASN A 84 0.34 -8.19 -9.38
CA ASN A 84 -0.69 -9.25 -9.30
C ASN A 84 -0.11 -10.60 -8.85
N ARG A 85 0.66 -10.59 -7.77
CA ARG A 85 1.35 -11.73 -7.20
C ARG A 85 1.36 -11.68 -5.68
N ALA A 86 1.73 -12.77 -5.03
CA ALA A 86 1.91 -12.81 -3.58
C ALA A 86 3.39 -12.91 -3.20
N ILE A 87 3.74 -12.31 -2.06
CA ILE A 87 5.05 -12.39 -1.43
C ILE A 87 4.86 -13.00 -0.06
N ILE A 88 5.50 -14.13 0.21
CA ILE A 88 5.44 -14.87 1.47
C ILE A 88 6.82 -14.86 2.11
N TRP A 89 6.95 -14.30 3.31
CA TRP A 89 8.20 -14.29 4.07
C TRP A 89 8.36 -15.53 4.91
N HIS A 90 9.60 -16.04 4.97
CA HIS A 90 9.95 -17.19 5.79
C HIS A 90 10.30 -16.76 7.22
N GLU A 91 9.62 -17.35 8.21
CA GLU A 91 9.87 -17.05 9.63
C GLU A 91 11.24 -17.50 10.09
N GLU A 92 11.72 -18.64 9.58
CA GLU A 92 13.02 -19.21 9.91
C GLU A 92 14.19 -18.27 9.59
N SER A 93 14.04 -17.43 8.57
CA SER A 93 15.05 -16.43 8.16
C SER A 93 14.84 -15.06 8.78
N MET A 94 13.89 -14.90 9.71
CA MET A 94 13.47 -13.59 10.24
C MET A 94 13.14 -12.60 9.13
N GLY A 95 12.40 -13.05 8.10
CA GLY A 95 11.95 -12.23 6.97
C GLY A 95 13.03 -11.83 5.96
N SER A 96 14.26 -12.33 6.09
CA SER A 96 15.33 -12.03 5.12
C SER A 96 15.15 -12.74 3.78
N THR A 97 14.43 -13.86 3.77
CA THR A 97 14.06 -14.61 2.57
C THR A 97 12.56 -14.66 2.38
N PHE A 98 12.14 -14.66 1.12
CA PHE A 98 10.74 -14.70 0.74
C PHE A 98 10.56 -15.47 -0.57
N ASP A 99 9.37 -15.99 -0.77
CA ASP A 99 8.93 -16.57 -2.03
C ASP A 99 7.96 -15.64 -2.73
N ILE A 100 8.07 -15.61 -4.06
CA ILE A 100 7.08 -14.98 -4.94
C ILE A 100 6.22 -16.12 -5.47
N VAL A 101 4.93 -16.04 -5.18
CA VAL A 101 3.96 -17.09 -5.53
C VAL A 101 2.69 -16.48 -6.12
N ASP A 102 1.85 -17.31 -6.69
CA ASP A 102 0.52 -16.90 -7.12
C ASP A 102 -0.34 -16.47 -5.93
N ILE A 103 -1.30 -15.58 -6.19
CA ILE A 103 -2.25 -15.11 -5.17
C ILE A 103 -3.02 -16.32 -4.64
N PRO A 104 -3.08 -16.51 -3.30
CA PRO A 104 -3.88 -17.57 -2.70
C PRO A 104 -5.33 -17.54 -3.16
N GLU A 105 -5.91 -18.72 -3.41
CA GLU A 105 -7.26 -18.84 -3.99
C GLU A 105 -8.33 -18.07 -3.21
N ASN A 106 -8.25 -18.11 -1.88
CA ASN A 106 -9.17 -17.40 -0.99
C ASN A 106 -9.04 -15.86 -1.03
N LEU A 107 -7.98 -15.32 -1.63
CA LEU A 107 -7.74 -13.89 -1.75
C LEU A 107 -7.88 -13.36 -3.19
N LYS A 108 -8.08 -14.24 -4.17
CA LYS A 108 -8.14 -13.82 -5.58
C LYS A 108 -9.24 -12.82 -5.88
N GLU A 109 -10.44 -13.04 -5.34
CA GLU A 109 -11.56 -12.11 -5.56
C GLU A 109 -11.33 -10.76 -4.90
N GLU A 110 -10.81 -10.77 -3.67
CA GLU A 110 -10.48 -9.56 -2.96
C GLU A 110 -9.35 -8.80 -3.65
N ALA A 111 -8.30 -9.51 -4.08
CA ALA A 111 -7.20 -8.94 -4.83
C ALA A 111 -7.66 -8.32 -6.16
N LYS A 112 -8.54 -8.98 -6.89
CA LYS A 112 -9.13 -8.45 -8.13
C LYS A 112 -9.90 -7.16 -7.85
N LYS A 113 -10.72 -7.14 -6.80
CA LYS A 113 -11.48 -5.94 -6.39
C LYS A 113 -10.56 -4.77 -6.07
N TYR A 114 -9.56 -4.98 -5.21
CA TYR A 114 -8.66 -3.91 -4.80
C TYR A 114 -7.69 -3.47 -5.90
N ARG A 115 -7.29 -4.39 -6.79
CA ARG A 115 -6.54 -4.02 -7.99
C ARG A 115 -7.37 -3.15 -8.92
N GLY A 116 -8.64 -3.48 -9.16
CA GLY A 116 -9.56 -2.64 -9.93
C GLY A 116 -9.71 -1.23 -9.34
N LEU A 117 -9.87 -1.12 -8.01
CA LEU A 117 -9.93 0.17 -7.33
C LEU A 117 -8.61 0.97 -7.48
N LEU A 118 -7.45 0.30 -7.38
CA LEU A 118 -6.15 0.93 -7.60
C LEU A 118 -6.05 1.48 -9.03
N ILE A 119 -6.41 0.68 -10.03
CA ILE A 119 -6.33 1.07 -11.45
C ILE A 119 -7.29 2.23 -11.72
N GLU A 120 -8.52 2.16 -11.22
CA GLU A 120 -9.51 3.25 -11.35
C GLU A 120 -8.98 4.57 -10.78
N GLU A 121 -8.37 4.54 -9.60
CA GLU A 121 -7.79 5.72 -8.97
C GLU A 121 -6.63 6.30 -9.77
N VAL A 122 -5.68 5.49 -10.23
CA VAL A 122 -4.52 5.98 -10.98
C VAL A 122 -4.89 6.38 -12.41
N ALA A 123 -5.88 5.75 -13.03
CA ALA A 123 -6.36 6.07 -14.36
C ALA A 123 -6.95 7.48 -14.45
N SER A 124 -7.48 8.02 -13.35
CA SER A 124 -7.98 9.39 -13.31
C SER A 124 -6.88 10.46 -13.52
N TYR A 125 -5.60 10.07 -13.47
CA TYR A 125 -4.43 10.94 -13.67
C TYR A 125 -3.69 10.70 -14.98
N ASP A 126 -4.17 9.77 -15.82
CA ASP A 126 -3.58 9.45 -17.13
C ASP A 126 -4.68 9.09 -18.14
N ASP A 127 -4.92 9.97 -19.10
CA ASP A 127 -6.01 9.82 -20.08
C ASP A 127 -5.84 8.53 -20.92
N ASN A 128 -4.61 8.13 -21.25
CA ASN A 128 -4.39 6.90 -22.01
C ASN A 128 -4.71 5.66 -21.17
N LEU A 129 -4.36 5.70 -19.87
CA LEU A 129 -4.66 4.62 -18.95
C LEU A 129 -6.17 4.52 -18.69
N LEU A 130 -6.86 5.66 -18.64
CA LEU A 130 -8.32 5.71 -18.50
C LEU A 130 -9.02 5.09 -19.70
N GLU A 131 -8.59 5.39 -20.93
CA GLU A 131 -9.12 4.76 -22.13
C GLU A 131 -8.94 3.25 -22.11
N LYS A 132 -7.73 2.77 -21.79
CA LYS A 132 -7.44 1.32 -21.64
C LYS A 132 -8.29 0.67 -20.55
N TYR A 133 -8.46 1.32 -19.42
CA TYR A 133 -9.29 0.80 -18.33
C TYR A 133 -10.74 0.58 -18.76
N MET A 134 -11.27 1.50 -19.56
CA MET A 134 -12.64 1.40 -20.08
C MET A 134 -12.78 0.34 -21.19
N GLU A 135 -11.75 0.09 -21.97
CA GLU A 135 -11.78 -0.87 -23.08
C GLU A 135 -11.39 -2.29 -22.64
N ASP A 136 -10.29 -2.44 -21.92
CA ASP A 136 -9.75 -3.73 -21.48
C ASP A 136 -8.79 -3.55 -20.30
N GLU A 137 -9.30 -3.70 -19.10
CA GLU A 137 -8.51 -3.61 -17.85
C GLU A 137 -7.33 -4.60 -17.82
N GLU A 138 -7.46 -5.78 -18.46
CA GLU A 138 -6.41 -6.80 -18.46
C GLU A 138 -5.21 -6.41 -19.35
N SER A 139 -5.38 -5.46 -20.26
CA SER A 139 -4.30 -4.94 -21.11
C SER A 139 -3.35 -3.97 -20.42
N ILE A 140 -3.72 -3.50 -19.21
CA ILE A 140 -2.94 -2.53 -18.45
C ILE A 140 -1.69 -3.18 -17.87
N THR A 141 -0.52 -2.61 -18.20
CA THR A 141 0.77 -3.12 -17.74
C THR A 141 1.16 -2.59 -16.36
N GLU A 142 2.09 -3.30 -15.72
CA GLU A 142 2.69 -2.86 -14.46
C GLU A 142 3.35 -1.48 -14.58
N GLU A 143 4.06 -1.24 -15.67
CA GLU A 143 4.76 0.02 -15.93
C GLU A 143 3.79 1.19 -16.06
N GLU A 144 2.65 0.99 -16.69
CA GLU A 144 1.61 2.00 -16.82
C GLU A 144 0.99 2.34 -15.45
N ILE A 145 0.71 1.33 -14.62
CA ILE A 145 0.22 1.55 -13.25
C ILE A 145 1.24 2.31 -12.42
N ASN A 146 2.52 1.89 -12.46
CA ASN A 146 3.58 2.53 -11.68
C ASN A 146 3.81 3.98 -12.12
N SER A 147 3.80 4.24 -13.42
CA SER A 147 3.97 5.61 -13.95
C SER A 147 2.84 6.54 -13.51
N ALA A 148 1.59 6.10 -13.65
CA ALA A 148 0.43 6.87 -13.22
C ALA A 148 0.37 7.06 -11.70
N LEU A 149 0.67 6.00 -10.94
CA LEU A 149 0.75 6.07 -9.48
C LEU A 149 1.81 7.05 -9.02
N ARG A 150 3.01 7.01 -9.62
CA ARG A 150 4.09 7.95 -9.30
C ARG A 150 3.67 9.39 -9.55
N ALA A 151 3.06 9.68 -10.69
CA ALA A 151 2.56 11.02 -11.01
C ALA A 151 1.53 11.49 -9.97
N ALA A 152 0.54 10.65 -9.64
CA ALA A 152 -0.48 10.96 -8.65
C ALA A 152 0.09 11.19 -7.23
N VAL A 153 1.12 10.43 -6.84
CA VAL A 153 1.80 10.60 -5.53
C VAL A 153 2.57 11.91 -5.50
N MET A 154 3.29 12.23 -6.57
CA MET A 154 4.05 13.50 -6.66
C MET A 154 3.13 14.72 -6.64
N ASP A 155 1.93 14.61 -7.19
CA ASP A 155 0.88 15.64 -7.12
C ASP A 155 0.10 15.62 -5.80
N MET A 156 0.46 14.74 -4.87
CA MET A 156 -0.20 14.54 -3.56
C MET A 156 -1.68 14.13 -3.67
N ALA A 157 -2.07 13.57 -4.79
CA ALA A 157 -3.43 13.16 -5.06
C ALA A 157 -3.76 11.77 -4.49
N ILE A 158 -2.75 10.91 -4.37
CA ILE A 158 -2.86 9.54 -3.83
C ILE A 158 -1.78 9.33 -2.77
N ILE A 159 -2.15 8.64 -1.71
CA ILE A 159 -1.23 8.13 -0.69
C ILE A 159 -1.21 6.60 -0.81
N PRO A 160 -0.17 5.99 -1.38
CA PRO A 160 -0.04 4.53 -1.42
C PRO A 160 0.08 3.98 -0.01
N MET A 161 -0.72 2.95 0.29
CA MET A 161 -0.72 2.30 1.59
C MET A 161 -0.13 0.89 1.48
N ILE A 162 0.88 0.63 2.30
CA ILE A 162 1.60 -0.63 2.41
C ILE A 162 1.49 -1.13 3.85
N CYS A 163 1.50 -2.43 4.06
CA CYS A 163 1.50 -3.01 5.40
C CYS A 163 2.68 -3.97 5.61
N GLY A 164 3.03 -4.16 6.86
CA GLY A 164 4.10 -5.07 7.22
C GLY A 164 4.37 -5.16 8.72
N SER A 165 5.46 -5.83 9.06
CA SER A 165 6.00 -5.90 10.41
C SER A 165 7.51 -5.66 10.36
N ALA A 166 7.93 -4.46 10.74
CA ALA A 166 9.34 -4.09 10.75
C ALA A 166 10.16 -4.96 11.72
N PHE A 167 9.56 -5.32 12.87
CA PHE A 167 10.21 -6.19 13.85
C PHE A 167 10.52 -7.59 13.29
N LYS A 168 9.63 -8.14 12.47
CA LYS A 168 9.80 -9.42 11.78
C LYS A 168 10.42 -9.28 10.40
N ASN A 169 10.83 -8.07 10.01
CA ASN A 169 11.38 -7.75 8.69
C ASN A 169 10.47 -8.17 7.52
N LYS A 170 9.15 -8.17 7.73
CA LYS A 170 8.15 -8.51 6.71
C LYS A 170 7.62 -7.23 6.07
N GLY A 171 7.80 -7.07 4.76
CA GLY A 171 7.33 -5.92 3.98
C GLY A 171 8.32 -4.75 3.87
N VAL A 172 9.45 -4.78 4.54
CA VAL A 172 10.45 -3.69 4.51
C VAL A 172 11.12 -3.61 3.14
N GLN A 173 11.49 -4.73 2.53
CA GLN A 173 12.07 -4.76 1.18
C GLN A 173 11.09 -4.20 0.16
N PHE A 174 9.83 -4.59 0.25
CA PHE A 174 8.77 -4.08 -0.63
C PHE A 174 8.59 -2.56 -0.48
N LEU A 175 8.62 -2.04 0.75
CA LEU A 175 8.57 -0.61 1.00
C LEU A 175 9.75 0.13 0.36
N LEU A 176 10.96 -0.41 0.47
CA LEU A 176 12.16 0.20 -0.12
C LEU A 176 12.06 0.23 -1.65
N ASP A 177 11.57 -0.86 -2.26
CA ASP A 177 11.33 -0.91 -3.70
C ASP A 177 10.23 0.09 -4.14
N ALA A 178 9.21 0.30 -3.32
CA ALA A 178 8.14 1.25 -3.61
C ALA A 178 8.59 2.72 -3.51
N VAL A 179 9.65 3.01 -2.74
CA VAL A 179 10.23 4.37 -2.62
C VAL A 179 11.06 4.71 -3.86
N CYS A 180 11.69 3.71 -4.51
CA CYS A 180 12.54 3.91 -5.70
C CYS A 180 11.72 4.06 -6.98
#